data_57a200ed7f226882f939a0427547bda9
#
_entry.id   57a200ed7f226882f939a0427547bda9
#
_cell.length_a   1.000
_cell.length_b   1.000
_cell.length_c   1.000
_cell.angle_alpha   90.00
_cell.angle_beta   90.00
_cell.angle_gamma   90.00
#
_symmetry.space_group_name_H-M   'P 1'
#
loop_
_entity.id
_entity.type
_entity.pdbx_description
1 polymer ?
#
loop_
_entity_poly.entity_id
_entity_poly.type
_entity_poly.pdbx_seq_one_letter_code
_entity_poly.pdbx_strand_id
1 'polypeptide(L)'
;VYDDVARLYQHSARAADEFPELSVLARYCVGLARYAQSPVNEFAALGADVTAVQFDPAQRLLPADRLRASLERAIVMLVNDIGLDLQTALTNTYVQHMLPFIAGLGPRKALALLNGIRTRLDGIVVDREVLVRRGILTFVVWNNAASFLRIDQDAAADAADEDAQPDVLDATRIHPEDYDFPRQMARDALNKHEEDLEGEHPSVACAE
;
A
#
# COMPACT_ATOMS: atom_id res chain seq x y z
N VAL A 1 -12.51 19.02 11.74
CA VAL A 1 -11.40 18.14 11.32
C VAL A 1 -10.38 18.16 12.44
N TYR A 2 -9.88 17.01 12.82
CA TYR A 2 -8.81 16.87 13.80
C TYR A 2 -7.51 17.40 13.19
N ASP A 3 -6.80 18.29 13.87
CA ASP A 3 -5.71 19.06 13.27
C ASP A 3 -4.31 18.84 13.90
N ASP A 4 -4.20 18.00 14.94
CA ASP A 4 -2.92 17.75 15.60
C ASP A 4 -1.84 17.22 14.63
N VAL A 5 -2.25 16.37 13.67
CA VAL A 5 -1.34 15.84 12.66
C VAL A 5 -0.78 16.98 11.77
N ALA A 6 -1.64 17.93 11.36
CA ALA A 6 -1.22 19.07 10.57
C ALA A 6 -0.32 20.05 11.37
N ARG A 7 -0.58 20.16 12.67
CA ARG A 7 0.27 20.96 13.59
C ARG A 7 1.66 20.36 13.76
N LEU A 8 1.75 19.03 13.81
CA LEU A 8 3.05 18.37 13.85
C LEU A 8 3.77 18.47 12.50
N TYR A 9 3.04 18.25 11.40
CA TYR A 9 3.60 18.34 10.05
C TYR A 9 4.24 19.71 9.76
N GLN A 10 3.59 20.83 10.06
CA GLN A 10 4.06 22.18 9.70
C GLN A 10 5.48 22.49 10.20
N HIS A 11 5.89 21.87 11.32
CA HIS A 11 7.20 22.06 11.95
C HIS A 11 8.17 20.90 11.67
N SER A 12 7.74 19.87 10.95
CA SER A 12 8.57 18.70 10.65
C SER A 12 9.65 19.02 9.62
N ALA A 13 10.76 18.26 9.69
CA ALA A 13 11.80 18.28 8.65
C ALA A 13 11.19 17.95 7.28
N ARG A 14 10.28 16.98 7.23
CA ARG A 14 9.56 16.60 5.99
C ARG A 14 8.86 17.79 5.34
N ALA A 15 8.16 18.61 6.10
CA ALA A 15 7.49 19.79 5.55
C ALA A 15 8.48 20.86 5.06
N ALA A 16 9.64 20.96 5.70
CA ALA A 16 10.69 21.88 5.27
C ALA A 16 11.34 21.42 3.96
N ASP A 17 11.56 20.12 3.81
CA ASP A 17 12.16 19.52 2.62
C ASP A 17 11.20 19.51 1.43
N GLU A 18 9.91 19.19 1.66
CA GLU A 18 8.88 19.15 0.61
C GLU A 18 8.50 20.57 0.11
N PHE A 19 8.44 21.53 1.02
CA PHE A 19 7.98 22.88 0.72
C PHE A 19 8.87 23.95 1.40
N PRO A 20 10.14 24.09 0.98
CA PRO A 20 11.05 25.05 1.58
C PRO A 20 10.57 26.50 1.48
N GLU A 21 9.92 26.85 0.35
CA GLU A 21 9.46 28.20 0.05
C GLU A 21 8.15 28.58 0.74
N LEU A 22 7.40 27.61 1.29
CA LEU A 22 6.12 27.89 1.90
C LEU A 22 6.27 28.36 3.35
N SER A 23 5.41 29.31 3.76
CA SER A 23 5.28 29.72 5.16
C SER A 23 4.78 28.56 6.03
N VAL A 24 5.04 28.62 7.34
CA VAL A 24 4.58 27.61 8.30
C VAL A 24 3.06 27.44 8.24
N LEU A 25 2.30 28.52 8.09
CA LEU A 25 0.85 28.46 7.96
C LEU A 25 0.42 27.76 6.66
N ALA A 26 1.12 28.00 5.55
CA ALA A 26 0.82 27.32 4.29
C ALA A 26 1.14 25.81 4.38
N ARG A 27 2.22 25.42 5.04
CA ARG A 27 2.55 24.00 5.33
C ARG A 27 1.47 23.36 6.20
N TYR A 28 0.96 24.07 7.20
CA TYR A 28 -0.18 23.60 8.00
C TYR A 28 -1.41 23.34 7.14
N CYS A 29 -1.76 24.25 6.24
CA CYS A 29 -2.90 24.07 5.32
C CYS A 29 -2.71 22.84 4.41
N VAL A 30 -1.50 22.61 3.90
CA VAL A 30 -1.16 21.42 3.11
C VAL A 30 -1.35 20.15 3.95
N GLY A 31 -0.80 20.11 5.17
CA GLY A 31 -0.97 18.97 6.08
C GLY A 31 -2.43 18.67 6.41
N LEU A 32 -3.23 19.72 6.64
CA LEU A 32 -4.65 19.57 6.92
C LEU A 32 -5.44 19.04 5.71
N ALA A 33 -5.11 19.51 4.50
CA ALA A 33 -5.72 19.03 3.27
C ALA A 33 -5.39 17.56 3.01
N ARG A 34 -4.12 17.16 3.17
CA ARG A 34 -3.68 15.77 3.05
C ARG A 34 -4.34 14.87 4.08
N TYR A 35 -4.44 15.32 5.32
CA TYR A 35 -5.15 14.60 6.36
C TYR A 35 -6.63 14.40 6.03
N ALA A 36 -7.28 15.39 5.43
CA ALA A 36 -8.66 15.26 4.99
C ALA A 36 -8.84 14.28 3.81
N GLN A 37 -7.85 14.18 2.94
CA GLN A 37 -7.86 13.24 1.81
C GLN A 37 -7.54 11.81 2.23
N SER A 38 -6.48 11.61 3.02
CA SER A 38 -6.01 10.30 3.46
C SER A 38 -5.39 10.36 4.85
N PRO A 39 -6.20 10.20 5.92
CA PRO A 39 -5.71 10.24 7.30
C PRO A 39 -4.61 9.20 7.57
N VAL A 40 -4.75 7.99 7.02
CA VAL A 40 -3.82 6.88 7.27
C VAL A 40 -2.43 7.18 6.73
N ASN A 41 -2.33 7.79 5.55
CA ASN A 41 -1.04 8.23 4.98
C ASN A 41 -0.34 9.24 5.90
N GLU A 42 -1.09 10.19 6.44
CA GLU A 42 -0.51 11.20 7.34
C GLU A 42 -0.05 10.59 8.67
N PHE A 43 -0.83 9.67 9.27
CA PHE A 43 -0.37 8.95 10.46
C PHE A 43 0.86 8.08 10.18
N ALA A 44 0.91 7.38 9.06
CA ALA A 44 2.07 6.59 8.65
C ALA A 44 3.32 7.47 8.45
N ALA A 45 3.12 8.67 7.88
CA ALA A 45 4.19 9.61 7.61
C ALA A 45 4.76 10.30 8.86
N LEU A 46 4.05 10.31 10.00
CA LEU A 46 4.57 10.84 11.26
C LEU A 46 5.72 9.98 11.81
N GLY A 47 5.75 8.68 11.54
CA GLY A 47 6.79 7.81 12.07
C GLY A 47 6.84 7.84 13.60
N ALA A 48 7.98 8.27 14.17
CA ALA A 48 8.15 8.35 15.62
C ALA A 48 7.27 9.43 16.27
N ASP A 49 6.96 10.49 15.55
CA ASP A 49 6.20 11.64 16.05
C ASP A 49 4.72 11.30 16.28
N VAL A 50 4.25 10.13 15.88
CA VAL A 50 2.89 9.65 16.15
C VAL A 50 2.55 9.65 17.64
N THR A 51 3.55 9.50 18.52
CA THR A 51 3.38 9.56 19.98
C THR A 51 3.06 10.96 20.51
N ALA A 52 3.34 12.00 19.73
CA ALA A 52 3.03 13.38 20.07
C ALA A 52 1.56 13.74 19.80
N VAL A 53 0.87 12.94 19.00
CA VAL A 53 -0.58 13.08 18.79
C VAL A 53 -1.32 12.68 20.07
N GLN A 54 -2.20 13.53 20.54
CA GLN A 54 -2.90 13.29 21.80
C GLN A 54 -4.28 12.71 21.56
N PHE A 55 -4.41 11.39 21.66
CA PHE A 55 -5.69 10.68 21.52
C PHE A 55 -6.49 10.65 22.82
N ASP A 56 -5.81 10.56 23.97
CA ASP A 56 -6.42 10.48 25.28
C ASP A 56 -5.56 11.20 26.33
N PRO A 57 -6.15 11.93 27.31
CA PRO A 57 -5.40 12.59 28.38
C PRO A 57 -4.53 11.66 29.22
N ALA A 58 -4.95 10.41 29.39
CA ALA A 58 -4.23 9.40 30.15
C ALA A 58 -3.02 8.82 29.40
N GLN A 59 -2.86 9.10 28.11
CA GLN A 59 -1.74 8.65 27.28
C GLN A 59 -0.38 9.00 27.90
N ARG A 60 -0.28 10.14 28.59
CA ARG A 60 0.94 10.60 29.27
C ARG A 60 1.40 9.71 30.43
N LEU A 61 0.53 8.84 30.93
CA LEU A 61 0.84 7.89 32.00
C LEU A 61 1.51 6.61 31.48
N LEU A 62 1.49 6.40 30.15
CA LEU A 62 2.06 5.21 29.52
C LEU A 62 3.57 5.42 29.24
N PRO A 63 4.39 4.39 29.40
CA PRO A 63 5.77 4.41 28.93
C PRO A 63 5.82 4.66 27.42
N ALA A 64 6.67 5.58 26.97
CA ALA A 64 6.75 6.01 25.56
C ALA A 64 6.94 4.85 24.57
N ASP A 65 7.78 3.87 24.91
CA ASP A 65 8.03 2.70 24.05
C ASP A 65 6.79 1.82 23.88
N ARG A 66 6.01 1.63 24.95
CA ARG A 66 4.76 0.84 24.87
C ARG A 66 3.68 1.58 24.08
N LEU A 67 3.59 2.88 24.29
CA LEU A 67 2.66 3.72 23.54
C LEU A 67 3.00 3.66 22.03
N ARG A 68 4.26 3.89 21.69
CA ARG A 68 4.75 3.82 20.32
C ARG A 68 4.43 2.46 19.68
N ALA A 69 4.80 1.36 20.33
CA ALA A 69 4.53 0.02 19.81
C ALA A 69 3.04 -0.28 19.62
N SER A 70 2.17 0.27 20.47
CA SER A 70 0.71 0.13 20.32
C SER A 70 0.18 0.92 19.14
N LEU A 71 0.64 2.17 18.95
CA LEU A 71 0.25 3.03 17.84
C LEU A 71 0.77 2.48 16.50
N GLU A 72 2.04 2.05 16.44
CA GLU A 72 2.59 1.39 15.25
C GLU A 72 1.80 0.14 14.86
N ARG A 73 1.38 -0.66 15.84
CA ARG A 73 0.54 -1.84 15.59
C ARG A 73 -0.84 -1.46 15.06
N ALA A 74 -1.44 -0.39 15.56
CA ALA A 74 -2.71 0.12 15.04
C ALA A 74 -2.57 0.60 13.59
N ILE A 75 -1.48 1.31 13.27
CA ILE A 75 -1.19 1.74 11.88
C ILE A 75 -1.02 0.52 10.97
N VAL A 76 -0.26 -0.50 11.40
CA VAL A 76 -0.11 -1.75 10.65
C VAL A 76 -1.47 -2.39 10.36
N MET A 77 -2.36 -2.48 11.35
CA MET A 77 -3.70 -3.03 11.14
C MET A 77 -4.50 -2.23 10.11
N LEU A 78 -4.50 -0.90 10.22
CA LEU A 78 -5.22 -0.02 9.29
C LEU A 78 -4.66 -0.09 7.87
N VAL A 79 -3.33 -0.06 7.72
CA VAL A 79 -2.68 -0.12 6.41
C VAL A 79 -2.96 -1.44 5.71
N ASN A 80 -2.89 -2.56 6.44
CA ASN A 80 -3.20 -3.87 5.87
C ASN A 80 -4.69 -4.06 5.60
N ASP A 81 -5.57 -3.38 6.34
CA ASP A 81 -7.01 -3.41 6.08
C ASP A 81 -7.36 -2.67 4.79
N ILE A 82 -6.74 -1.53 4.53
CA ILE A 82 -6.93 -0.75 3.32
C ILE A 82 -6.22 -1.40 2.12
N GLY A 83 -5.04 -1.96 2.34
CA GLY A 83 -4.11 -2.38 1.29
C GLY A 83 -3.41 -1.18 0.63
N LEU A 84 -2.39 -1.45 -0.16
CA LEU A 84 -1.58 -0.44 -0.83
C LEU A 84 -1.45 -0.76 -2.31
N ASP A 85 -1.78 0.20 -3.17
CA ASP A 85 -1.46 0.09 -4.58
C ASP A 85 0.03 0.39 -4.83
N LEU A 86 0.72 -0.61 -5.41
CA LEU A 86 2.15 -0.54 -5.68
C LEU A 86 2.49 0.50 -6.75
N GLN A 87 1.68 0.61 -7.78
CA GLN A 87 1.94 1.53 -8.88
C GLN A 87 1.84 2.98 -8.40
N THR A 88 0.82 3.28 -7.61
CA THR A 88 0.70 4.59 -6.94
C THR A 88 1.88 4.85 -5.99
N ALA A 89 2.35 3.84 -5.25
CA ALA A 89 3.50 4.01 -4.36
C ALA A 89 4.82 4.25 -5.10
N LEU A 90 4.97 3.76 -6.33
CA LEU A 90 6.16 4.01 -7.14
C LEU A 90 6.23 5.45 -7.66
N THR A 91 5.10 6.04 -8.00
CA THR A 91 4.98 7.39 -8.56
C THR A 91 4.82 8.45 -7.48
N ASN A 92 4.11 8.14 -6.39
CA ASN A 92 3.80 9.09 -5.33
C ASN A 92 4.57 8.78 -4.04
N THR A 93 5.58 9.61 -3.74
CA THR A 93 6.40 9.49 -2.52
C THR A 93 5.59 9.58 -1.24
N TYR A 94 4.46 10.26 -1.26
CA TYR A 94 3.56 10.41 -0.13
C TYR A 94 2.94 9.06 0.30
N VAL A 95 2.52 8.25 -0.67
CA VAL A 95 1.95 6.92 -0.43
C VAL A 95 3.01 5.91 0.04
N GLN A 96 4.29 6.14 -0.30
CA GLN A 96 5.41 5.29 0.12
C GLN A 96 5.54 5.17 1.64
N HIS A 97 5.07 6.15 2.40
CA HIS A 97 5.11 6.11 3.86
C HIS A 97 4.30 4.96 4.47
N MET A 98 3.33 4.41 3.75
CA MET A 98 2.55 3.25 4.20
C MET A 98 3.28 1.92 4.01
N LEU A 99 4.21 1.81 3.04
CA LEU A 99 4.91 0.55 2.73
C LEU A 99 5.60 -0.12 3.93
N PRO A 100 6.27 0.62 4.85
CA PRO A 100 6.90 0.02 6.04
C PRO A 100 5.92 -0.69 6.98
N PHE A 101 4.62 -0.36 6.89
CA PHE A 101 3.56 -0.91 7.74
C PHE A 101 2.83 -2.08 7.09
N ILE A 102 3.17 -2.46 5.86
CA ILE A 102 2.67 -3.68 5.24
C ILE A 102 3.27 -4.90 5.96
N ALA A 103 2.43 -5.91 6.23
CA ALA A 103 2.85 -7.15 6.88
C ALA A 103 4.02 -7.80 6.12
N GLY A 104 5.05 -8.22 6.85
CA GLY A 104 6.23 -8.84 6.27
C GLY A 104 7.29 -7.87 5.74
N LEU A 105 6.99 -6.58 5.51
CA LEU A 105 7.96 -5.61 4.99
C LEU A 105 8.78 -4.94 6.12
N GLY A 106 8.40 -3.79 6.58
CA GLY A 106 9.19 -2.93 7.44
C GLY A 106 10.12 -1.98 6.66
N PRO A 107 10.75 -0.98 7.31
CA PRO A 107 11.38 0.14 6.61
C PRO A 107 12.45 -0.26 5.59
N ARG A 108 13.34 -1.18 5.96
CA ARG A 108 14.44 -1.61 5.07
C ARG A 108 13.95 -2.40 3.86
N LYS A 109 12.98 -3.31 4.07
CA LYS A 109 12.44 -4.13 2.98
C LYS A 109 11.55 -3.30 2.06
N ALA A 110 10.79 -2.34 2.59
CA ALA A 110 10.00 -1.40 1.80
C ALA A 110 10.88 -0.59 0.84
N LEU A 111 11.99 -0.06 1.33
CA LEU A 111 12.96 0.65 0.47
C LEU A 111 13.60 -0.28 -0.56
N ALA A 112 13.97 -1.50 -0.17
CA ALA A 112 14.54 -2.50 -1.08
C ALA A 112 13.53 -2.91 -2.17
N LEU A 113 12.24 -3.03 -1.83
CA LEU A 113 11.15 -3.32 -2.77
C LEU A 113 11.06 -2.21 -3.83
N LEU A 114 10.95 -0.95 -3.42
CA LEU A 114 10.88 0.19 -4.34
C LEU A 114 12.08 0.26 -5.27
N ASN A 115 13.29 0.12 -4.72
CA ASN A 115 14.52 0.12 -5.51
C ASN A 115 14.59 -1.09 -6.45
N GLY A 116 14.16 -2.27 -5.98
CA GLY A 116 14.11 -3.48 -6.79
C GLY A 116 13.16 -3.35 -7.98
N ILE A 117 11.99 -2.78 -7.79
CA ILE A 117 11.02 -2.54 -8.87
C ILE A 117 11.57 -1.53 -9.87
N ARG A 118 12.16 -0.43 -9.40
CA ARG A 118 12.75 0.60 -10.29
C ARG A 118 13.91 0.07 -11.13
N THR A 119 14.73 -0.83 -10.57
CA THR A 119 15.95 -1.31 -11.24
C THR A 119 15.75 -2.58 -12.06
N ARG A 120 14.77 -3.41 -11.76
CA ARG A 120 14.55 -4.71 -12.40
C ARG A 120 13.29 -4.80 -13.24
N LEU A 121 12.35 -3.89 -13.03
CA LEU A 121 11.04 -3.84 -13.70
C LEU A 121 10.76 -2.46 -14.33
N ASP A 122 11.78 -1.61 -14.44
CA ASP A 122 11.66 -0.26 -15.01
C ASP A 122 10.53 0.58 -14.40
N GLY A 123 10.14 0.26 -13.16
CA GLY A 123 9.10 0.97 -12.43
C GLY A 123 7.67 0.51 -12.71
N ILE A 124 7.48 -0.61 -13.43
CA ILE A 124 6.16 -1.13 -13.77
C ILE A 124 5.99 -2.52 -13.17
N VAL A 125 4.87 -2.74 -12.49
CA VAL A 125 4.52 -4.03 -11.91
C VAL A 125 3.22 -4.51 -12.58
N VAL A 126 3.29 -5.59 -13.34
CA VAL A 126 2.15 -6.14 -14.08
C VAL A 126 1.35 -7.11 -13.21
N ASP A 127 2.03 -8.00 -12.49
CA ASP A 127 1.43 -9.00 -11.61
C ASP A 127 2.17 -9.08 -10.27
N ARG A 128 1.52 -9.63 -9.24
CA ARG A 128 2.12 -9.81 -7.91
C ARG A 128 3.24 -10.84 -7.92
N GLU A 129 3.18 -11.85 -8.78
CA GLU A 129 4.16 -12.93 -8.83
C GLU A 129 5.49 -12.48 -9.41
N VAL A 130 5.51 -11.44 -10.25
CA VAL A 130 6.74 -10.90 -10.83
C VAL A 130 7.73 -10.47 -9.75
N LEU A 131 7.23 -10.05 -8.58
CA LEU A 131 8.07 -9.65 -7.43
C LEU A 131 8.93 -10.82 -6.92
N VAL A 132 8.42 -12.04 -6.97
CA VAL A 132 9.17 -13.25 -6.59
C VAL A 132 9.98 -13.77 -7.79
N ARG A 133 9.37 -13.85 -8.97
CA ARG A 133 10.05 -14.35 -10.19
C ARG A 133 11.31 -13.54 -10.51
N ARG A 134 11.29 -12.23 -10.30
CA ARG A 134 12.45 -11.34 -10.49
C ARG A 134 13.34 -11.23 -9.25
N GLY A 135 13.04 -11.95 -8.18
CA GLY A 135 13.85 -11.98 -6.95
C GLY A 135 13.90 -10.64 -6.22
N ILE A 136 12.85 -9.82 -6.34
CA ILE A 136 12.71 -8.55 -5.62
C ILE A 136 12.32 -8.83 -4.17
N LEU A 137 11.37 -9.74 -3.97
CA LEU A 137 10.99 -10.27 -2.66
C LEU A 137 11.38 -11.74 -2.56
N THR A 138 11.76 -12.16 -1.36
CA THR A 138 11.88 -13.59 -1.04
C THR A 138 10.47 -14.16 -0.87
N PHE A 139 10.29 -15.46 -1.17
CA PHE A 139 9.01 -16.15 -1.05
C PHE A 139 8.35 -15.94 0.32
N VAL A 140 9.11 -16.03 1.42
CA VAL A 140 8.60 -15.85 2.79
C VAL A 140 8.04 -14.44 3.01
N VAL A 141 8.70 -13.41 2.48
CA VAL A 141 8.24 -12.02 2.61
C VAL A 141 7.02 -11.79 1.73
N TRP A 142 7.05 -12.30 0.51
CA TRP A 142 5.95 -12.21 -0.44
C TRP A 142 4.68 -12.87 0.10
N ASN A 143 4.78 -14.08 0.64
CA ASN A 143 3.65 -14.78 1.24
C ASN A 143 2.95 -14.00 2.36
N ASN A 144 3.71 -13.20 3.12
CA ASN A 144 3.12 -12.33 4.15
C ASN A 144 2.57 -11.00 3.62
N ALA A 145 3.08 -10.52 2.49
CA ALA A 145 2.79 -9.16 2.01
C ALA A 145 1.83 -9.14 0.81
N ALA A 146 1.74 -10.20 0.02
CA ALA A 146 1.09 -10.24 -1.28
C ALA A 146 -0.40 -9.79 -1.22
N SER A 147 -1.16 -10.23 -0.22
CA SER A 147 -2.57 -9.84 -0.06
C SER A 147 -2.79 -8.35 0.18
N PHE A 148 -1.77 -7.62 0.63
CA PHE A 148 -1.87 -6.22 1.00
C PHE A 148 -1.26 -5.27 -0.05
N LEU A 149 -0.52 -5.83 -1.01
CA LEU A 149 0.05 -5.13 -2.14
C LEU A 149 -0.89 -5.30 -3.34
N ARG A 150 -1.63 -4.26 -3.67
CA ARG A 150 -2.54 -4.28 -4.82
C ARG A 150 -1.84 -3.73 -6.06
N ILE A 151 -2.32 -4.15 -7.23
CA ILE A 151 -1.89 -3.64 -8.52
C ILE A 151 -3.13 -3.13 -9.24
N ASP A 152 -3.13 -1.85 -9.59
CA ASP A 152 -4.19 -1.25 -10.38
C ASP A 152 -4.09 -1.74 -11.82
N GLN A 153 -5.20 -2.27 -12.33
CA GLN A 153 -5.29 -2.89 -13.65
C GLN A 153 -5.10 -1.90 -14.78
N ASP A 154 -5.66 -0.69 -14.65
CA ASP A 154 -5.59 0.33 -15.70
C ASP A 154 -4.13 0.74 -15.97
N ALA A 155 -3.34 0.90 -14.89
CA ALA A 155 -1.93 1.23 -15.01
C ALA A 155 -1.07 0.05 -15.48
N ALA A 156 -1.48 -1.18 -15.19
CA ALA A 156 -0.77 -2.40 -15.59
C ALA A 156 -1.06 -2.76 -17.06
N ALA A 157 -2.26 -2.54 -17.54
CA ALA A 157 -2.67 -2.85 -18.91
C ALA A 157 -1.95 -1.98 -19.95
N ASP A 158 -1.73 -0.69 -19.64
CA ASP A 158 -1.02 0.25 -20.53
C ASP A 158 0.46 -0.11 -20.71
N ALA A 159 0.99 -0.94 -19.82
CA ALA A 159 2.42 -1.24 -19.74
C ALA A 159 2.75 -2.72 -19.98
N ALA A 160 1.73 -3.57 -20.14
CA ALA A 160 1.92 -5.00 -20.34
C ALA A 160 2.48 -5.28 -21.74
N ASP A 161 3.57 -6.07 -21.80
CA ASP A 161 4.00 -6.73 -23.02
C ASP A 161 2.91 -7.73 -23.47
N GLU A 162 2.84 -8.06 -24.77
CA GLU A 162 1.84 -8.96 -25.37
C GLU A 162 1.68 -10.32 -24.63
N ASP A 163 2.70 -10.73 -23.89
CA ASP A 163 2.73 -12.00 -23.13
C ASP A 163 2.36 -11.86 -21.64
N ALA A 164 2.16 -10.65 -21.12
CA ALA A 164 1.90 -10.39 -19.70
C ALA A 164 0.47 -9.87 -19.52
N GLN A 165 -0.46 -10.77 -19.18
CA GLN A 165 -1.83 -10.38 -18.87
C GLN A 165 -1.96 -10.10 -17.36
N PRO A 166 -2.37 -8.86 -16.96
CA PRO A 166 -2.65 -8.54 -15.57
C PRO A 166 -3.83 -9.38 -15.05
N ASP A 167 -3.73 -9.91 -13.84
CA ASP A 167 -4.82 -10.66 -13.20
C ASP A 167 -5.73 -9.70 -12.44
N VAL A 168 -7.04 -9.71 -12.75
CA VAL A 168 -8.06 -8.87 -12.08
C VAL A 168 -8.03 -9.07 -10.56
N LEU A 169 -7.70 -10.26 -10.08
CA LEU A 169 -7.62 -10.55 -8.64
C LEU A 169 -6.45 -9.83 -7.95
N ASP A 170 -5.45 -9.35 -8.69
CA ASP A 170 -4.34 -8.55 -8.14
C ASP A 170 -4.79 -7.17 -7.63
N ALA A 171 -5.94 -6.66 -8.08
CA ALA A 171 -6.56 -5.48 -7.51
C ALA A 171 -7.26 -5.74 -6.16
N THR A 172 -7.45 -7.00 -5.78
CA THR A 172 -8.14 -7.42 -4.56
C THR A 172 -7.18 -7.70 -3.41
N ARG A 173 -7.72 -8.03 -2.23
CA ARG A 173 -6.94 -8.47 -1.06
C ARG A 173 -6.77 -9.99 -0.97
N ILE A 174 -7.24 -10.73 -1.97
CA ILE A 174 -7.12 -12.18 -2.01
C ILE A 174 -5.65 -12.53 -2.25
N HIS A 175 -5.13 -13.52 -1.52
CA HIS A 175 -3.77 -13.97 -1.72
C HIS A 175 -3.65 -14.73 -3.05
N PRO A 176 -2.56 -14.58 -3.81
CA PRO A 176 -2.40 -15.28 -5.08
C PRO A 176 -2.49 -16.81 -5.00
N GLU A 177 -2.11 -17.41 -3.86
CA GLU A 177 -2.27 -18.85 -3.61
C GLU A 177 -3.74 -19.30 -3.54
N ASP A 178 -4.66 -18.38 -3.26
CA ASP A 178 -6.09 -18.67 -3.07
C ASP A 178 -6.94 -18.27 -4.28
N TYR A 179 -6.35 -17.86 -5.41
CA TYR A 179 -7.09 -17.37 -6.59
C TYR A 179 -8.04 -18.40 -7.21
N ASP A 180 -7.78 -19.68 -7.02
CA ASP A 180 -8.65 -20.75 -7.53
C ASP A 180 -10.06 -20.71 -6.90
N PHE A 181 -10.17 -20.33 -5.62
CA PHE A 181 -11.46 -20.26 -4.94
C PHE A 181 -12.41 -19.19 -5.53
N PRO A 182 -12.02 -17.91 -5.62
CA PRO A 182 -12.89 -16.89 -6.21
C PRO A 182 -13.18 -17.16 -7.69
N ARG A 183 -12.22 -17.72 -8.45
CA ARG A 183 -12.46 -18.13 -9.84
C ARG A 183 -13.50 -19.24 -9.94
N GLN A 184 -13.44 -20.24 -9.06
CA GLN A 184 -14.45 -21.29 -9.00
C GLN A 184 -15.83 -20.72 -8.61
N MET A 185 -15.88 -19.83 -7.59
CA MET A 185 -17.12 -19.17 -7.19
C MET A 185 -17.75 -18.36 -8.35
N ALA A 186 -16.93 -17.64 -9.11
CA ALA A 186 -17.39 -16.88 -10.26
C ALA A 186 -17.93 -17.79 -11.38
N ARG A 187 -17.24 -18.90 -11.68
CA ARG A 187 -17.72 -19.91 -12.63
C ARG A 187 -19.07 -20.50 -12.22
N ASP A 188 -19.20 -20.89 -10.97
CA ASP A 188 -20.44 -21.45 -10.43
C ASP A 188 -21.60 -20.43 -10.50
N ALA A 189 -21.32 -19.15 -10.20
CA ALA A 189 -22.29 -18.07 -10.25
C ALA A 189 -22.77 -17.80 -11.70
N LEU A 190 -21.88 -17.91 -12.68
CA LEU A 190 -22.19 -17.71 -14.10
C LEU A 190 -22.76 -18.97 -14.76
N ASN A 191 -22.81 -20.12 -14.04
CA ASN A 191 -23.15 -21.44 -14.61
C ASN A 191 -22.31 -21.81 -15.85
N LYS A 192 -21.08 -21.31 -15.94
CA LYS A 192 -20.15 -21.62 -17.02
C LYS A 192 -19.35 -22.88 -16.64
N HIS A 193 -19.33 -23.86 -17.55
CA HIS A 193 -18.45 -25.04 -17.43
C HIS A 193 -17.05 -24.72 -17.94
N GLU A 194 -16.04 -25.48 -17.49
CA GLU A 194 -14.63 -25.27 -17.90
C GLU A 194 -14.46 -25.34 -19.43
N GLU A 195 -15.25 -26.16 -20.12
CA GLU A 195 -15.25 -26.31 -21.58
C GLU A 195 -15.68 -25.02 -22.33
N ASP A 196 -16.46 -24.15 -21.66
CA ASP A 196 -16.94 -22.89 -22.26
C ASP A 196 -15.90 -21.75 -22.17
N LEU A 197 -14.83 -21.98 -21.41
CA LEU A 197 -13.77 -20.99 -21.15
C LEU A 197 -12.47 -21.26 -21.93
N GLU A 198 -12.44 -22.28 -22.80
CA GLU A 198 -11.31 -22.52 -23.67
C GLU A 198 -11.12 -21.35 -24.65
N GLY A 199 -10.20 -20.44 -24.31
CA GLY A 199 -9.84 -19.26 -25.09
C GLY A 199 -9.95 -17.92 -24.36
N GLU A 200 -10.64 -17.85 -23.23
CA GLU A 200 -10.69 -16.66 -22.39
C GLU A 200 -9.85 -16.84 -21.12
N HIS A 201 -9.03 -15.86 -20.80
CA HIS A 201 -8.31 -15.87 -19.53
C HIS A 201 -9.31 -15.92 -18.36
N PRO A 202 -9.12 -16.80 -17.33
CA PRO A 202 -10.09 -16.95 -16.24
C PRO A 202 -10.41 -15.66 -15.48
N SER A 203 -9.52 -14.67 -15.51
CA SER A 203 -9.74 -13.36 -14.91
C SER A 203 -10.76 -12.51 -15.65
N VAL A 204 -10.96 -12.69 -16.95
CA VAL A 204 -11.94 -11.94 -17.75
C VAL A 204 -13.37 -12.38 -17.40
N ALA A 205 -13.58 -13.66 -17.11
CA ALA A 205 -14.86 -14.21 -16.68
C ALA A 205 -15.33 -13.69 -15.27
N CYS A 206 -14.44 -13.07 -14.51
CA CYS A 206 -14.78 -12.47 -13.20
C CYS A 206 -15.10 -10.96 -13.30
N ALA A 207 -14.89 -10.33 -14.46
CA ALA A 207 -15.01 -8.88 -14.64
C ALA A 207 -16.38 -8.45 -15.25
N GLU A 208 -17.18 -9.39 -15.77
CA GLU A 208 -18.58 -9.18 -16.18
C GLU A 208 -19.55 -9.53 -15.04
#